data_eb7ea5166ab46e3d008b4cf8dd621e8a
#
_entry.id   eb7ea5166ab46e3d008b4cf8dd621e8a
#
_cell.length_a   1.000
_cell.length_b   1.000
_cell.length_c   1.000
_cell.angle_alpha   90.00
_cell.angle_beta   90.00
_cell.angle_gamma   90.00
#
_symmetry.space_group_name_H-M   'P 1'
#
loop_
_entity.id
_entity.type
_entity.pdbx_description
1 polymer ?
#
loop_
_entity_poly.entity_id
_entity_poly.type
_entity_poly.pdbx_seq_one_letter_code
_entity_poly.pdbx_strand_id
1 'polypeptide(L)'
;MEDKRGTYGNEAMYEITPLEMNLSSEWKQKEVLWGELHSQFESVQNYLFMIGDEERMLTIMCEGAALLPDSILLRYADYENLKKLGEFPTAKLEDYIQINHIKIAQLKTSNCSLLELSLDKYRRKDFEQKRKQIHDFIAGSERKSDFERLPERYKINLNGFIEAIEGSYSERMLVSFYKLIGAGRGLTPAADDAIIGVLAGYLLKLSLEKKADTYLEIVGPILANLCKEKLTTKVSLKYLKCACRGAFSQNLCKLIRILSGECKEGIRPILEEIRKVGHSSGMDMLYGLDMMLQRG
;
A
#
# COMPACT_ATOMS: atom_id res chain seq x y z
N MET A 1 17.10 0.68 34.07
CA MET A 1 16.99 0.53 32.60
C MET A 1 18.24 1.20 32.03
N GLU A 2 19.25 0.41 31.73
CA GLU A 2 20.51 0.91 31.15
C GLU A 2 20.28 1.37 29.72
N ASP A 3 20.75 2.57 29.45
CA ASP A 3 20.71 3.25 28.15
C ASP A 3 21.58 2.50 27.13
N LYS A 4 20.96 1.61 26.35
CA LYS A 4 21.59 0.89 25.23
C LYS A 4 21.76 1.77 23.99
N ARG A 5 22.07 3.06 24.17
CA ARG A 5 22.54 3.90 23.07
C ARG A 5 23.99 3.51 22.76
N GLY A 6 24.11 2.49 21.88
CA GLY A 6 25.40 2.00 21.43
C GLY A 6 26.21 3.13 20.80
N THR A 7 27.41 3.35 21.31
CA THR A 7 28.48 4.06 20.62
C THR A 7 28.80 3.30 19.35
N TYR A 8 28.27 3.76 18.21
CA TYR A 8 28.73 3.30 16.91
C TYR A 8 30.20 3.70 16.77
N GLY A 9 31.06 2.70 16.57
CA GLY A 9 32.49 2.93 16.33
C GLY A 9 32.71 3.91 15.18
N ASN A 10 33.91 4.45 15.03
CA ASN A 10 34.36 5.44 14.06
C ASN A 10 34.21 5.02 12.56
N GLU A 11 33.06 4.49 12.17
CA GLU A 11 32.73 4.24 10.76
C GLU A 11 32.35 5.59 10.11
N ALA A 12 32.99 5.90 8.99
CA ALA A 12 32.69 7.10 8.23
C ALA A 12 31.23 7.09 7.77
N MET A 13 30.53 8.23 7.94
CA MET A 13 29.14 8.38 7.47
C MET A 13 29.08 8.16 5.96
N TYR A 14 28.21 7.27 5.53
CA TYR A 14 27.96 6.95 4.12
C TYR A 14 26.63 7.55 3.69
N GLU A 15 26.64 8.43 2.68
CA GLU A 15 25.42 9.10 2.20
C GLU A 15 24.89 8.41 0.94
N ILE A 16 23.59 8.08 0.97
CA ILE A 16 22.83 7.46 -0.11
C ILE A 16 21.83 8.47 -0.67
N THR A 17 21.79 8.60 -1.99
CA THR A 17 20.70 9.30 -2.68
C THR A 17 19.69 8.25 -3.16
N PRO A 18 18.46 8.23 -2.64
CA PRO A 18 17.44 7.28 -3.05
C PRO A 18 17.03 7.49 -4.51
N LEU A 19 16.53 6.45 -5.17
CA LEU A 19 15.96 6.55 -6.51
C LEU A 19 14.62 7.28 -6.47
N GLU A 20 13.79 6.95 -5.51
CA GLU A 20 12.45 7.53 -5.34
C GLU A 20 12.00 7.42 -3.88
N MET A 21 11.14 8.32 -3.44
CA MET A 21 10.55 8.31 -2.09
C MET A 21 9.06 8.63 -2.18
N ASN A 22 8.27 8.00 -1.32
CA ASN A 22 6.90 8.41 -1.02
C ASN A 22 6.73 8.46 0.50
N LEU A 23 6.73 9.63 1.06
CA LEU A 23 6.52 9.86 2.48
C LEU A 23 5.33 10.81 2.65
N SER A 24 4.34 10.40 3.42
CA SER A 24 3.22 11.27 3.81
C SER A 24 3.72 12.45 4.65
N SER A 25 2.91 13.52 4.72
CA SER A 25 3.25 14.71 5.51
C SER A 25 3.43 14.41 7.00
N GLU A 26 2.88 13.31 7.47
CA GLU A 26 2.96 12.85 8.85
C GLU A 26 4.38 12.42 9.28
N TRP A 27 5.27 12.14 8.31
CA TRP A 27 6.68 11.90 8.56
C TRP A 27 7.50 13.19 8.75
N LYS A 28 6.93 14.36 8.46
CA LYS A 28 7.56 15.66 8.67
C LYS A 28 7.36 16.09 10.13
N GLN A 29 8.25 15.67 11.01
CA GLN A 29 8.24 16.04 12.41
C GLN A 29 9.28 17.11 12.71
N LYS A 30 9.05 17.88 13.78
CA LYS A 30 10.05 18.84 14.32
C LYS A 30 11.04 18.17 15.26
N GLU A 31 10.70 16.99 15.77
CA GLU A 31 11.49 16.21 16.70
C GLU A 31 12.14 15.02 16.02
N VAL A 32 13.25 14.58 16.58
CA VAL A 32 13.95 13.38 16.12
C VAL A 32 13.10 12.16 16.44
N LEU A 33 12.81 11.35 15.43
CA LEU A 33 12.13 10.07 15.60
C LEU A 33 13.15 8.93 15.58
N TRP A 34 12.97 7.98 16.48
CA TRP A 34 13.75 6.74 16.52
C TRP A 34 12.88 5.56 16.12
N GLY A 35 13.44 4.69 15.30
CA GLY A 35 12.76 3.49 14.80
C GLY A 35 13.64 2.25 14.92
N GLU A 36 12.99 1.09 14.90
CA GLU A 36 13.63 -0.21 14.99
C GLU A 36 13.29 -1.05 13.76
N LEU A 37 14.23 -1.89 13.33
CA LEU A 37 13.97 -2.88 12.26
C LEU A 37 12.91 -3.87 12.74
N HIS A 38 11.78 -3.92 12.03
CA HIS A 38 10.69 -4.86 12.29
C HIS A 38 10.87 -6.16 11.52
N SER A 39 11.23 -6.06 10.23
CA SER A 39 11.39 -7.22 9.36
C SER A 39 12.28 -6.91 8.16
N GLN A 40 13.04 -7.92 7.73
CA GLN A 40 13.95 -7.86 6.60
C GLN A 40 13.69 -9.03 5.66
N PHE A 41 13.63 -8.73 4.37
CA PHE A 41 13.46 -9.68 3.28
C PHE A 41 14.54 -9.46 2.21
N GLU A 42 14.46 -10.22 1.12
CA GLU A 42 15.42 -10.12 0.02
C GLU A 42 15.47 -8.71 -0.57
N SER A 43 14.33 -8.06 -0.75
CA SER A 43 14.19 -6.75 -1.41
C SER A 43 13.47 -5.68 -0.58
N VAL A 44 13.14 -5.96 0.69
CA VAL A 44 12.37 -5.05 1.55
C VAL A 44 12.84 -5.11 2.99
N GLN A 45 13.04 -3.94 3.61
CA GLN A 45 13.19 -3.76 5.06
C GLN A 45 12.07 -2.86 5.59
N ASN A 46 11.48 -3.23 6.71
CA ASN A 46 10.45 -2.45 7.39
C ASN A 46 10.96 -1.97 8.74
N TYR A 47 10.87 -0.66 8.98
CA TYR A 47 11.23 -0.02 10.24
C TYR A 47 9.99 0.53 10.93
N LEU A 48 9.86 0.31 12.23
CA LEU A 48 8.78 0.86 13.05
C LEU A 48 9.26 2.08 13.81
N PHE A 49 8.46 3.14 13.76
CA PHE A 49 8.65 4.39 14.46
C PHE A 49 7.41 4.69 15.31
N MET A 50 7.62 5.37 16.45
CA MET A 50 6.53 5.97 17.22
C MET A 50 6.38 7.43 16.81
N ILE A 51 5.21 7.83 16.32
CA ILE A 51 4.86 9.21 16.00
C ILE A 51 3.68 9.59 16.90
N GLY A 52 3.94 10.34 17.95
CA GLY A 52 3.00 10.49 19.06
C GLY A 52 2.69 9.12 19.67
N ASP A 53 1.42 8.78 19.79
CA ASP A 53 0.97 7.48 20.33
C ASP A 53 0.74 6.42 19.21
N GLU A 54 1.00 6.75 17.95
CA GLU A 54 0.78 5.84 16.82
C GLU A 54 2.08 5.18 16.35
N GLU A 55 2.06 3.85 16.25
CA GLU A 55 3.12 3.09 15.61
C GLU A 55 2.99 3.20 14.08
N ARG A 56 4.05 3.63 13.41
CA ARG A 56 4.12 3.77 11.95
C ARG A 56 5.28 2.99 11.37
N MET A 57 5.06 2.50 10.16
CA MET A 57 6.05 1.70 9.44
C MET A 57 6.59 2.46 8.22
N LEU A 58 7.91 2.65 8.19
CA LEU A 58 8.65 3.06 7.01
C LEU A 58 9.19 1.82 6.31
N THR A 59 9.00 1.75 4.98
CA THR A 59 9.50 0.64 4.17
C THR A 59 10.66 1.10 3.29
N ILE A 60 11.81 0.44 3.38
CA ILE A 60 12.94 0.62 2.46
C ILE A 60 12.94 -0.54 1.47
N MET A 61 13.01 -0.23 0.19
CA MET A 61 12.83 -1.17 -0.90
C MET A 61 14.04 -1.13 -1.85
N CYS A 62 14.36 -2.28 -2.41
CA CYS A 62 15.33 -2.41 -3.49
C CYS A 62 14.72 -2.01 -4.83
N GLU A 63 15.53 -1.46 -5.74
CA GLU A 63 15.15 -1.20 -7.13
C GLU A 63 14.51 -2.41 -7.81
N GLY A 64 13.61 -2.16 -8.74
CA GLY A 64 12.79 -3.20 -9.40
C GLY A 64 11.45 -3.47 -8.70
N ALA A 65 11.26 -3.00 -7.46
CA ALA A 65 9.97 -3.03 -6.78
C ALA A 65 9.15 -1.75 -7.08
N ALA A 66 7.83 -1.86 -7.05
CA ALA A 66 6.96 -0.69 -7.15
C ALA A 66 6.94 0.08 -5.83
N LEU A 67 7.09 1.40 -5.90
CA LEU A 67 7.04 2.27 -4.74
C LEU A 67 5.71 2.11 -3.99
N LEU A 68 5.79 2.00 -2.68
CA LEU A 68 4.65 1.89 -1.77
C LEU A 68 4.42 3.21 -1.02
N PRO A 69 3.25 3.45 -0.45
CA PRO A 69 3.08 4.53 0.51
C PRO A 69 4.03 4.38 1.70
N ASP A 70 4.56 5.49 2.17
CA ASP A 70 5.56 5.55 3.24
C ASP A 70 6.75 4.60 2.98
N SER A 71 7.36 4.77 1.79
CA SER A 71 8.51 3.97 1.39
C SER A 71 9.59 4.76 0.66
N ILE A 72 10.78 4.15 0.60
CA ILE A 72 11.98 4.65 -0.05
C ILE A 72 12.51 3.55 -0.97
N LEU A 73 12.82 3.90 -2.20
CA LEU A 73 13.41 3.00 -3.18
C LEU A 73 14.90 3.31 -3.34
N LEU A 74 15.74 2.31 -3.10
CA LEU A 74 17.19 2.39 -3.22
C LEU A 74 17.70 1.56 -4.39
N ARG A 75 18.89 1.92 -4.91
CA ARG A 75 19.63 1.07 -5.82
C ARG A 75 20.02 -0.24 -5.14
N TYR A 76 20.17 -1.29 -5.91
CA TYR A 76 20.52 -2.61 -5.40
C TYR A 76 21.77 -2.58 -4.50
N ALA A 77 22.84 -1.93 -4.94
CA ALA A 77 24.09 -1.85 -4.17
C ALA A 77 23.89 -1.16 -2.80
N ASP A 78 23.11 -0.08 -2.77
CA ASP A 78 22.82 0.68 -1.54
C ASP A 78 21.94 -0.13 -0.59
N TYR A 79 20.94 -0.83 -1.13
CA TYR A 79 20.07 -1.72 -0.35
C TYR A 79 20.85 -2.89 0.25
N GLU A 80 21.75 -3.54 -0.51
CA GLU A 80 22.61 -4.61 -0.02
C GLU A 80 23.58 -4.14 1.09
N ASN A 81 24.05 -2.89 1.03
CA ASN A 81 24.83 -2.30 2.13
C ASN A 81 24.01 -2.15 3.40
N LEU A 82 22.74 -1.71 3.28
CA LEU A 82 21.82 -1.66 4.44
C LEU A 82 21.59 -3.05 5.05
N LYS A 83 21.43 -4.10 4.24
CA LYS A 83 21.21 -5.47 4.73
C LYS A 83 22.38 -6.00 5.56
N LYS A 84 23.59 -5.50 5.34
CA LYS A 84 24.81 -5.92 6.07
C LYS A 84 24.96 -5.27 7.46
N LEU A 85 24.11 -4.32 7.84
CA LEU A 85 24.24 -3.56 9.08
C LEU A 85 23.98 -4.34 10.38
N GLY A 86 23.76 -5.66 10.30
CA GLY A 86 23.57 -6.52 11.47
C GLY A 86 22.10 -6.74 11.86
N GLU A 87 21.88 -7.41 13.00
CA GLU A 87 20.56 -7.96 13.36
C GLU A 87 19.55 -6.92 13.86
N PHE A 88 20.00 -5.75 14.37
CA PHE A 88 19.12 -4.73 14.98
C PHE A 88 19.54 -3.30 14.61
N PRO A 89 19.52 -2.90 13.33
CA PRO A 89 19.82 -1.51 13.00
C PRO A 89 18.72 -0.60 13.53
N THR A 90 19.16 0.51 14.16
CA THR A 90 18.26 1.59 14.57
C THR A 90 18.18 2.62 13.45
N ALA A 91 16.98 3.16 13.23
CA ALA A 91 16.75 4.25 12.28
C ALA A 91 16.46 5.55 13.04
N LYS A 92 17.00 6.65 12.54
CA LYS A 92 16.77 8.02 13.02
C LYS A 92 16.17 8.83 11.88
N LEU A 93 15.08 9.52 12.13
CA LEU A 93 14.45 10.42 11.17
C LEU A 93 14.53 11.86 11.68
N GLU A 94 15.12 12.70 10.86
CA GLU A 94 15.19 14.16 10.99
C GLU A 94 14.89 14.78 9.61
N ASP A 95 15.70 15.77 9.19
CA ASP A 95 15.72 16.26 7.79
C ASP A 95 16.24 15.21 6.80
N TYR A 96 16.73 14.10 7.30
CA TYR A 96 17.23 12.93 6.57
C TYR A 96 16.90 11.66 7.36
N ILE A 97 17.01 10.50 6.71
CA ILE A 97 16.88 9.22 7.37
C ILE A 97 18.27 8.65 7.57
N GLN A 98 18.62 8.32 8.81
CA GLN A 98 19.88 7.70 9.14
C GLN A 98 19.63 6.30 9.71
N ILE A 99 20.36 5.30 9.18
CA ILE A 99 20.33 3.94 9.67
C ILE A 99 21.77 3.55 9.98
N ASN A 100 22.09 3.44 11.27
CA ASN A 100 23.46 3.34 11.78
C ASN A 100 24.34 4.48 11.22
N HIS A 101 25.40 4.13 10.43
CA HIS A 101 26.30 5.10 9.77
C HIS A 101 25.83 5.46 8.33
N ILE A 102 24.70 4.93 7.86
CA ILE A 102 24.17 5.25 6.52
C ILE A 102 23.15 6.37 6.63
N LYS A 103 23.41 7.47 5.92
CA LYS A 103 22.50 8.59 5.77
C LYS A 103 21.77 8.52 4.44
N ILE A 104 20.46 8.49 4.44
CA ILE A 104 19.62 8.55 3.25
C ILE A 104 19.12 9.97 3.10
N ALA A 105 19.57 10.66 2.04
CA ALA A 105 19.15 12.03 1.76
C ALA A 105 17.67 12.09 1.40
N GLN A 106 16.94 13.10 1.85
CA GLN A 106 15.55 13.30 1.44
C GLN A 106 15.49 13.89 0.03
N LEU A 107 14.67 13.26 -0.82
CA LEU A 107 14.33 13.78 -2.15
C LEU A 107 12.89 14.30 -2.15
N LYS A 108 12.55 14.96 -3.26
CA LYS A 108 11.18 15.33 -3.56
C LYS A 108 10.32 14.05 -3.63
N THR A 109 9.25 14.00 -2.87
CA THR A 109 8.39 12.82 -2.76
C THR A 109 7.49 12.65 -3.98
N SER A 110 7.37 11.42 -4.46
CA SER A 110 6.36 11.02 -5.45
C SER A 110 4.97 10.92 -4.79
N ASN A 111 3.92 11.17 -5.56
CA ASN A 111 2.55 11.12 -5.06
C ASN A 111 1.90 9.77 -5.41
N CYS A 112 1.65 8.93 -4.40
CA CYS A 112 0.88 7.69 -4.50
C CYS A 112 -0.59 7.87 -4.05
N SER A 113 -1.12 9.09 -4.04
CA SER A 113 -2.53 9.39 -3.75
C SER A 113 -3.39 9.33 -5.02
N LEU A 114 -4.62 8.86 -4.87
CA LEU A 114 -5.67 8.86 -5.88
C LEU A 114 -6.80 9.85 -5.56
N LEU A 115 -6.68 10.64 -4.48
CA LEU A 115 -7.71 11.62 -4.09
C LEU A 115 -7.89 12.73 -5.14
N GLU A 116 -6.83 13.04 -5.91
CA GLU A 116 -6.81 14.07 -6.94
C GLU A 116 -6.65 13.44 -8.33
N LEU A 117 -7.57 12.55 -8.71
CA LEU A 117 -7.55 11.86 -9.99
C LEU A 117 -8.13 12.76 -11.09
N SER A 118 -7.38 12.99 -12.20
CA SER A 118 -7.90 13.70 -13.35
C SER A 118 -8.80 12.81 -14.22
N LEU A 119 -9.95 13.36 -14.61
CA LEU A 119 -10.94 12.71 -15.47
C LEU A 119 -11.12 13.41 -16.82
N ASP A 120 -10.29 14.38 -17.14
CA ASP A 120 -10.41 15.22 -18.35
C ASP A 120 -10.44 14.39 -19.65
N LYS A 121 -9.80 13.23 -19.64
CA LYS A 121 -9.71 12.33 -20.80
C LYS A 121 -10.51 11.04 -20.62
N TYR A 122 -11.34 10.95 -19.57
CA TYR A 122 -12.18 9.79 -19.34
C TYR A 122 -13.16 9.56 -20.50
N ARG A 123 -13.24 8.30 -20.95
CA ARG A 123 -14.22 7.82 -21.95
C ARG A 123 -14.81 6.50 -21.48
N ARG A 124 -16.10 6.45 -21.28
CA ARG A 124 -16.81 5.24 -20.80
C ARG A 124 -16.51 4.00 -21.65
N LYS A 125 -16.48 4.13 -22.98
CA LYS A 125 -16.16 2.99 -23.88
C LYS A 125 -14.77 2.43 -23.63
N ASP A 126 -13.77 3.30 -23.46
CA ASP A 126 -12.38 2.89 -23.21
C ASP A 126 -12.25 2.25 -21.82
N PHE A 127 -12.97 2.80 -20.83
CA PHE A 127 -13.05 2.23 -19.47
C PHE A 127 -13.62 0.80 -19.51
N GLU A 128 -14.77 0.59 -20.16
CA GLU A 128 -15.40 -0.74 -20.25
C GLU A 128 -14.50 -1.76 -20.95
N GLN A 129 -13.80 -1.34 -22.00
CA GLN A 129 -12.84 -2.21 -22.68
C GLN A 129 -11.68 -2.59 -21.75
N LYS A 130 -11.11 -1.64 -21.01
CA LYS A 130 -10.01 -1.88 -20.07
C LYS A 130 -10.46 -2.72 -18.87
N ARG A 131 -11.66 -2.49 -18.34
CA ARG A 131 -12.27 -3.30 -17.28
C ARG A 131 -12.38 -4.77 -17.73
N LYS A 132 -12.87 -5.01 -18.93
CA LYS A 132 -12.91 -6.37 -19.50
C LYS A 132 -11.51 -6.99 -19.61
N GLN A 133 -10.49 -6.20 -20.01
CA GLN A 133 -9.11 -6.69 -20.09
C GLN A 133 -8.55 -7.07 -18.71
N ILE A 134 -8.93 -6.40 -17.61
CA ILE A 134 -8.58 -6.80 -16.25
C ILE A 134 -9.21 -8.15 -15.93
N HIS A 135 -10.51 -8.29 -16.16
CA HIS A 135 -11.24 -9.53 -15.91
C HIS A 135 -10.65 -10.72 -16.69
N ASP A 136 -10.43 -10.54 -17.98
CA ASP A 136 -9.85 -11.57 -18.87
C ASP A 136 -8.40 -11.92 -18.44
N PHE A 137 -7.63 -10.94 -17.95
CA PHE A 137 -6.28 -11.15 -17.44
C PHE A 137 -6.29 -12.00 -16.17
N ILE A 138 -7.17 -11.72 -15.21
CA ILE A 138 -7.31 -12.49 -13.96
C ILE A 138 -7.73 -13.92 -14.29
N ALA A 139 -8.76 -14.10 -15.13
CA ALA A 139 -9.26 -15.40 -15.53
C ALA A 139 -8.22 -16.25 -16.26
N GLY A 140 -7.44 -15.64 -17.16
CA GLY A 140 -6.41 -16.31 -17.97
C GLY A 140 -5.04 -16.44 -17.28
N SER A 141 -4.83 -15.85 -16.11
CA SER A 141 -3.54 -15.90 -15.41
C SER A 141 -3.26 -17.29 -14.85
N GLU A 142 -2.02 -17.79 -15.06
CA GLU A 142 -1.53 -19.00 -14.38
C GLU A 142 -1.39 -18.77 -12.87
N ARG A 143 -0.98 -17.56 -12.47
CA ARG A 143 -0.89 -17.14 -11.06
C ARG A 143 -2.28 -16.71 -10.60
N LYS A 144 -2.87 -17.48 -9.71
CA LYS A 144 -4.22 -17.23 -9.18
C LYS A 144 -4.18 -16.41 -7.90
N SER A 145 -5.26 -15.70 -7.62
CA SER A 145 -5.54 -15.08 -6.32
C SER A 145 -5.69 -16.15 -5.24
N ASP A 146 -5.04 -15.96 -4.11
CA ASP A 146 -5.24 -16.81 -2.93
C ASP A 146 -6.59 -16.48 -2.26
N PHE A 147 -7.09 -15.24 -2.41
CA PHE A 147 -8.43 -14.89 -1.96
C PHE A 147 -9.52 -15.72 -2.68
N GLU A 148 -9.36 -15.94 -3.99
CA GLU A 148 -10.29 -16.78 -4.77
C GLU A 148 -10.37 -18.21 -4.24
N ARG A 149 -9.29 -18.71 -3.60
CA ARG A 149 -9.21 -20.05 -2.99
C ARG A 149 -9.74 -20.11 -1.56
N LEU A 150 -10.03 -18.98 -0.93
CA LEU A 150 -10.62 -18.95 0.40
C LEU A 150 -12.04 -19.55 0.38
N PRO A 151 -12.52 -20.07 1.52
CA PRO A 151 -13.89 -20.55 1.65
C PRO A 151 -14.93 -19.54 1.16
N GLU A 152 -16.02 -20.00 0.57
CA GLU A 152 -17.05 -19.18 -0.09
C GLU A 152 -17.62 -18.05 0.81
N ARG A 153 -17.67 -18.28 2.13
CA ARG A 153 -18.07 -17.24 3.10
C ARG A 153 -17.28 -15.93 2.97
N TYR A 154 -16.00 -15.98 2.57
CA TYR A 154 -15.18 -14.77 2.40
C TYR A 154 -15.56 -14.00 1.13
N LYS A 155 -15.95 -14.70 0.04
CA LYS A 155 -16.47 -14.06 -1.17
C LYS A 155 -17.82 -13.39 -0.90
N ILE A 156 -18.70 -14.08 -0.14
CA ILE A 156 -19.99 -13.50 0.32
C ILE A 156 -19.72 -12.25 1.16
N ASN A 157 -18.77 -12.29 2.09
CA ASN A 157 -18.45 -11.13 2.92
C ASN A 157 -17.81 -9.99 2.10
N LEU A 158 -16.98 -10.28 1.08
CA LEU A 158 -16.42 -9.25 0.19
C LEU A 158 -17.53 -8.57 -0.61
N ASN A 159 -18.49 -9.35 -1.15
CA ASN A 159 -19.67 -8.80 -1.79
C ASN A 159 -20.48 -7.91 -0.86
N GLY A 160 -20.73 -8.38 0.38
CA GLY A 160 -21.41 -7.59 1.41
C GLY A 160 -20.66 -6.31 1.80
N PHE A 161 -19.33 -6.36 1.81
CA PHE A 161 -18.49 -5.17 2.04
C PHE A 161 -18.63 -4.16 0.90
N ILE A 162 -18.58 -4.62 -0.35
CA ILE A 162 -18.75 -3.77 -1.54
C ILE A 162 -20.15 -3.12 -1.53
N GLU A 163 -21.20 -3.91 -1.28
CA GLU A 163 -22.58 -3.37 -1.18
C GLU A 163 -22.72 -2.32 -0.10
N ALA A 164 -22.13 -2.56 1.05
CA ALA A 164 -22.22 -1.66 2.18
C ALA A 164 -21.45 -0.34 1.96
N ILE A 165 -20.27 -0.40 1.33
CA ILE A 165 -19.47 0.80 1.03
C ILE A 165 -20.14 1.65 -0.05
N GLU A 166 -20.72 1.05 -1.08
CA GLU A 166 -21.49 1.75 -2.12
C GLU A 166 -22.74 2.42 -1.58
N GLY A 167 -23.43 1.75 -0.66
CA GLY A 167 -24.62 2.27 -0.01
C GLY A 167 -24.32 3.20 1.17
N SER A 168 -23.05 3.44 1.50
CA SER A 168 -22.61 4.21 2.69
C SER A 168 -23.20 3.68 4.01
N TYR A 169 -23.40 2.35 4.11
CA TYR A 169 -23.97 1.69 5.30
C TYR A 169 -22.84 1.33 6.28
N SER A 170 -22.40 2.29 7.11
CA SER A 170 -21.23 2.18 7.98
C SER A 170 -21.23 0.92 8.86
N GLU A 171 -22.34 0.56 9.52
CA GLU A 171 -22.41 -0.63 10.37
C GLU A 171 -22.23 -1.93 9.57
N ARG A 172 -22.93 -2.08 8.43
CA ARG A 172 -22.81 -3.27 7.56
C ARG A 172 -21.41 -3.39 6.98
N MET A 173 -20.81 -2.27 6.60
CA MET A 173 -19.46 -2.17 6.10
C MET A 173 -18.47 -2.70 7.16
N LEU A 174 -18.54 -2.23 8.40
CA LEU A 174 -17.68 -2.70 9.49
C LEU A 174 -17.90 -4.18 9.78
N VAL A 175 -19.15 -4.66 9.86
CA VAL A 175 -19.43 -6.09 10.07
C VAL A 175 -18.79 -6.96 9.00
N SER A 176 -18.91 -6.60 7.72
CA SER A 176 -18.28 -7.33 6.62
C SER A 176 -16.76 -7.22 6.65
N PHE A 177 -16.24 -6.05 6.96
CA PHE A 177 -14.81 -5.79 7.12
C PHE A 177 -14.19 -6.68 8.21
N TYR A 178 -14.79 -6.74 9.40
CA TYR A 178 -14.31 -7.60 10.50
C TYR A 178 -14.33 -9.10 10.17
N LYS A 179 -15.22 -9.54 9.29
CA LYS A 179 -15.25 -10.94 8.84
C LYS A 179 -14.20 -11.25 7.77
N LEU A 180 -13.61 -10.24 7.15
CA LEU A 180 -12.62 -10.36 6.08
C LEU A 180 -11.20 -10.18 6.60
N ILE A 181 -10.98 -9.13 7.42
CA ILE A 181 -9.65 -8.69 7.80
C ILE A 181 -8.81 -9.82 8.39
N GLY A 182 -7.56 -9.92 7.96
CA GLY A 182 -6.62 -10.94 8.41
C GLY A 182 -6.86 -12.34 7.83
N ALA A 183 -7.86 -12.54 6.95
CA ALA A 183 -8.11 -13.83 6.34
C ALA A 183 -7.12 -14.12 5.21
N GLY A 184 -6.45 -15.26 5.31
CA GLY A 184 -5.38 -15.68 4.41
C GLY A 184 -4.08 -15.96 5.15
N ARG A 185 -3.00 -16.19 4.41
CA ARG A 185 -1.67 -16.48 4.95
C ARG A 185 -0.70 -15.36 4.58
N GLY A 186 0.44 -15.28 5.29
CA GLY A 186 1.55 -14.39 4.97
C GLY A 186 1.48 -13.05 5.71
N LEU A 187 2.35 -12.12 5.31
CA LEU A 187 2.48 -10.78 5.90
C LEU A 187 1.38 -9.82 5.44
N THR A 188 0.83 -10.06 4.26
CA THR A 188 -0.37 -9.41 3.74
C THR A 188 -1.38 -10.53 3.43
N PRO A 189 -2.30 -10.81 4.37
CA PRO A 189 -3.37 -11.79 4.16
C PRO A 189 -4.19 -11.48 2.91
N ALA A 190 -4.59 -12.52 2.17
CA ALA A 190 -5.23 -12.37 0.85
C ALA A 190 -6.50 -11.49 0.88
N ALA A 191 -7.28 -11.56 1.96
CA ALA A 191 -8.47 -10.72 2.12
C ALA A 191 -8.12 -9.23 2.31
N ASP A 192 -7.02 -8.93 2.98
CA ASP A 192 -6.56 -7.56 3.18
C ASP A 192 -6.13 -6.94 1.85
N ASP A 193 -5.38 -7.70 1.03
CA ASP A 193 -5.01 -7.27 -0.32
C ASP A 193 -6.24 -7.08 -1.23
N ALA A 194 -7.24 -7.98 -1.13
CA ALA A 194 -8.51 -7.82 -1.87
C ALA A 194 -9.26 -6.56 -1.41
N ILE A 195 -9.33 -6.27 -0.10
CA ILE A 195 -9.92 -5.02 0.42
C ILE A 195 -9.19 -3.80 -0.16
N ILE A 196 -7.87 -3.79 -0.24
CA ILE A 196 -7.09 -2.69 -0.85
C ILE A 196 -7.52 -2.49 -2.32
N GLY A 197 -7.68 -3.57 -3.07
CA GLY A 197 -8.19 -3.52 -4.44
C GLY A 197 -9.60 -2.93 -4.54
N VAL A 198 -10.51 -3.34 -3.66
CA VAL A 198 -11.87 -2.78 -3.57
C VAL A 198 -11.83 -1.28 -3.27
N LEU A 199 -11.03 -0.85 -2.30
CA LEU A 199 -10.91 0.56 -1.91
C LEU A 199 -10.38 1.43 -3.05
N ALA A 200 -9.40 0.94 -3.83
CA ALA A 200 -8.90 1.65 -5.01
C ALA A 200 -9.98 1.77 -6.11
N GLY A 201 -10.71 0.70 -6.38
CA GLY A 201 -11.84 0.71 -7.32
C GLY A 201 -12.99 1.61 -6.87
N TYR A 202 -13.28 1.63 -5.58
CA TYR A 202 -14.31 2.50 -5.01
C TYR A 202 -13.95 3.98 -5.14
N LEU A 203 -12.69 4.35 -4.84
CA LEU A 203 -12.23 5.73 -5.02
C LEU A 203 -12.31 6.16 -6.51
N LEU A 204 -11.94 5.27 -7.45
CA LEU A 204 -12.14 5.54 -8.87
C LEU A 204 -13.62 5.78 -9.19
N LYS A 205 -14.53 4.93 -8.69
CA LYS A 205 -15.97 5.09 -8.92
C LYS A 205 -16.50 6.41 -8.37
N LEU A 206 -16.15 6.77 -7.14
CA LEU A 206 -16.49 8.08 -6.56
C LEU A 206 -15.93 9.25 -7.40
N SER A 207 -14.71 9.10 -7.91
CA SER A 207 -14.11 10.12 -8.79
C SER A 207 -14.92 10.28 -10.07
N LEU A 208 -15.33 9.17 -10.71
CA LEU A 208 -16.19 9.19 -11.91
C LEU A 208 -17.56 9.84 -11.65
N GLU A 209 -18.08 9.71 -10.43
CA GLU A 209 -19.32 10.37 -9.96
C GLU A 209 -19.10 11.81 -9.46
N LYS A 210 -17.87 12.32 -9.48
CA LYS A 210 -17.46 13.62 -8.92
C LYS A 210 -17.72 13.75 -7.40
N LYS A 211 -17.54 12.65 -6.67
CA LYS A 211 -17.74 12.52 -5.23
C LYS A 211 -16.48 12.06 -4.49
N ALA A 212 -15.30 12.20 -5.07
CA ALA A 212 -14.03 11.73 -4.48
C ALA A 212 -13.76 12.34 -3.08
N ASP A 213 -14.26 13.54 -2.83
CA ASP A 213 -14.19 14.25 -1.55
C ASP A 213 -14.91 13.51 -0.41
N THR A 214 -15.93 12.70 -0.70
CA THR A 214 -16.66 11.90 0.30
C THR A 214 -15.92 10.63 0.71
N TYR A 215 -14.86 10.23 -0.01
CA TYR A 215 -14.17 8.98 0.24
C TYR A 215 -13.68 8.84 1.68
N LEU A 216 -12.98 9.85 2.18
CA LEU A 216 -12.40 9.83 3.54
C LEU A 216 -13.46 9.73 4.63
N GLU A 217 -14.63 10.34 4.43
CA GLU A 217 -15.76 10.25 5.34
C GLU A 217 -16.33 8.84 5.38
N ILE A 218 -16.55 8.22 4.20
CA ILE A 218 -17.16 6.89 4.09
C ILE A 218 -16.24 5.81 4.67
N VAL A 219 -14.93 5.85 4.41
CA VAL A 219 -13.97 4.85 4.91
C VAL A 219 -13.42 5.18 6.30
N GLY A 220 -13.69 6.36 6.83
CA GLY A 220 -13.22 6.83 8.14
C GLY A 220 -13.49 5.84 9.29
N PRO A 221 -14.67 5.22 9.39
CA PRO A 221 -14.94 4.19 10.39
C PRO A 221 -13.99 2.99 10.34
N ILE A 222 -13.57 2.54 9.13
CA ILE A 222 -12.58 1.47 8.97
C ILE A 222 -11.24 1.94 9.53
N LEU A 223 -10.78 3.12 9.12
CA LEU A 223 -9.51 3.69 9.58
C LEU A 223 -9.46 3.83 11.11
N ALA A 224 -10.55 4.32 11.72
CA ALA A 224 -10.67 4.47 13.18
C ALA A 224 -10.52 3.14 13.92
N ASN A 225 -11.08 2.04 13.38
CA ASN A 225 -10.94 0.71 13.97
C ASN A 225 -9.54 0.13 13.75
N LEU A 226 -8.94 0.30 12.57
CA LEU A 226 -7.56 -0.10 12.30
C LEU A 226 -6.53 0.59 13.21
N CYS A 227 -6.84 1.79 13.72
CA CYS A 227 -5.97 2.50 14.66
C CYS A 227 -6.09 1.97 16.10
N LYS A 228 -7.21 1.34 16.46
CA LYS A 228 -7.48 0.87 17.83
C LYS A 228 -7.14 -0.59 18.06
N GLU A 229 -7.29 -1.42 17.06
CA GLU A 229 -7.26 -2.88 17.19
C GLU A 229 -6.17 -3.51 16.31
N LYS A 230 -5.56 -4.58 16.83
CA LYS A 230 -4.58 -5.39 16.08
C LYS A 230 -5.31 -6.49 15.29
N LEU A 231 -6.00 -6.11 14.23
CA LEU A 231 -6.89 -7.00 13.46
C LEU A 231 -6.14 -7.87 12.44
N THR A 232 -4.92 -7.47 12.06
CA THR A 232 -4.10 -8.14 11.07
C THR A 232 -2.61 -7.93 11.36
N THR A 233 -1.73 -8.32 10.45
CA THR A 233 -0.28 -8.10 10.59
C THR A 233 0.07 -6.61 10.55
N LYS A 234 1.20 -6.20 11.13
CA LYS A 234 1.65 -4.80 11.10
C LYS A 234 1.88 -4.30 9.67
N VAL A 235 2.37 -5.15 8.78
CA VAL A 235 2.60 -4.81 7.37
C VAL A 235 1.28 -4.54 6.65
N SER A 236 0.32 -5.45 6.79
CA SER A 236 -1.00 -5.29 6.17
C SER A 236 -1.77 -4.11 6.76
N LEU A 237 -1.68 -3.92 8.09
CA LEU A 237 -2.29 -2.79 8.79
C LEU A 237 -1.82 -1.44 8.21
N LYS A 238 -0.49 -1.30 7.93
CA LYS A 238 0.06 -0.12 7.25
C LYS A 238 -0.65 0.14 5.93
N TYR A 239 -0.72 -0.87 5.05
CA TYR A 239 -1.26 -0.69 3.70
C TYR A 239 -2.77 -0.42 3.72
N LEU A 240 -3.53 -1.06 4.60
CA LEU A 240 -4.95 -0.77 4.78
C LEU A 240 -5.18 0.67 5.29
N LYS A 241 -4.39 1.13 6.27
CA LYS A 241 -4.45 2.54 6.74
C LYS A 241 -4.12 3.52 5.60
N CYS A 242 -3.10 3.23 4.78
CA CYS A 242 -2.77 4.05 3.61
C CYS A 242 -3.91 4.05 2.59
N ALA A 243 -4.50 2.89 2.28
CA ALA A 243 -5.62 2.77 1.37
C ALA A 243 -6.84 3.58 1.85
N CYS A 244 -7.17 3.51 3.15
CA CYS A 244 -8.23 4.36 3.73
C CYS A 244 -7.94 5.87 3.63
N ARG A 245 -6.67 6.27 3.48
CA ARG A 245 -6.26 7.67 3.22
C ARG A 245 -6.15 7.99 1.72
N GLY A 246 -6.56 7.08 0.83
CA GLY A 246 -6.49 7.24 -0.63
C GLY A 246 -5.09 7.05 -1.21
N ALA A 247 -4.15 6.50 -0.44
CA ALA A 247 -2.79 6.22 -0.87
C ALA A 247 -2.58 4.72 -1.14
N PHE A 248 -2.07 4.40 -2.33
CA PHE A 248 -1.90 3.03 -2.82
C PHE A 248 -0.50 2.83 -3.40
N SER A 249 -0.13 1.58 -3.74
CA SER A 249 1.12 1.32 -4.45
C SER A 249 1.16 2.05 -5.79
N GLN A 250 2.35 2.43 -6.23
CA GLN A 250 2.58 3.14 -7.50
C GLN A 250 1.95 2.40 -8.68
N ASN A 251 2.06 1.07 -8.72
CA ASN A 251 1.49 0.25 -9.78
C ASN A 251 -0.04 0.28 -9.77
N LEU A 252 -0.67 0.22 -8.60
CA LEU A 252 -2.12 0.31 -8.48
C LEU A 252 -2.61 1.73 -8.83
N CYS A 253 -1.91 2.77 -8.39
CA CYS A 253 -2.18 4.15 -8.81
C CYS A 253 -2.09 4.32 -10.33
N LYS A 254 -1.06 3.73 -10.96
CA LYS A 254 -0.88 3.77 -12.41
C LYS A 254 -2.02 3.06 -13.14
N LEU A 255 -2.45 1.89 -12.65
CA LEU A 255 -3.59 1.18 -13.20
C LEU A 255 -4.87 2.02 -13.14
N ILE A 256 -5.16 2.63 -12.00
CA ILE A 256 -6.34 3.51 -11.84
C ILE A 256 -6.26 4.72 -12.76
N ARG A 257 -5.08 5.36 -12.92
CA ARG A 257 -4.89 6.48 -13.86
C ARG A 257 -5.03 6.06 -15.33
N ILE A 258 -4.68 4.83 -15.67
CA ILE A 258 -4.98 4.27 -17.00
C ILE A 258 -6.49 4.10 -17.21
N LEU A 259 -7.20 3.60 -16.18
CA LEU A 259 -8.66 3.42 -16.22
C LEU A 259 -9.40 4.77 -16.33
N SER A 260 -8.96 5.80 -15.61
CA SER A 260 -9.52 7.15 -15.66
C SER A 260 -9.23 7.89 -16.98
N GLY A 261 -8.30 7.40 -17.81
CA GLY A 261 -7.84 8.05 -19.03
C GLY A 261 -6.78 9.13 -18.81
N GLU A 262 -6.34 9.36 -17.57
CA GLU A 262 -5.25 10.29 -17.25
C GLU A 262 -3.93 9.83 -17.88
N CYS A 263 -3.67 8.52 -17.85
CA CYS A 263 -2.52 7.87 -18.48
C CYS A 263 -2.95 7.14 -19.76
N LYS A 264 -2.20 7.36 -20.87
CA LYS A 264 -2.48 6.76 -22.19
C LYS A 264 -1.81 5.42 -22.45
N GLU A 265 -1.06 4.91 -21.47
CA GLU A 265 -0.36 3.63 -21.63
C GLU A 265 -1.33 2.45 -21.79
N GLY A 266 -0.83 1.37 -22.40
CA GLY A 266 -1.59 0.11 -22.48
C GLY A 266 -1.73 -0.52 -21.09
N ILE A 267 -2.88 -1.15 -20.82
CA ILE A 267 -3.17 -1.73 -19.50
C ILE A 267 -2.35 -3.01 -19.22
N ARG A 268 -2.03 -3.81 -20.25
CA ARG A 268 -1.40 -5.12 -20.05
C ARG A 268 -0.04 -5.06 -19.33
N PRO A 269 0.89 -4.15 -19.67
CA PRO A 269 2.16 -4.06 -18.95
C PRO A 269 1.99 -3.84 -17.45
N ILE A 270 1.08 -2.94 -17.03
CA ILE A 270 0.87 -2.67 -15.61
C ILE A 270 0.21 -3.84 -14.88
N LEU A 271 -0.68 -4.60 -15.54
CA LEU A 271 -1.25 -5.82 -14.96
C LEU A 271 -0.17 -6.87 -14.72
N GLU A 272 0.80 -7.02 -15.64
CA GLU A 272 1.95 -7.92 -15.48
C GLU A 272 2.86 -7.48 -14.32
N GLU A 273 3.07 -6.17 -14.13
CA GLU A 273 3.83 -5.65 -12.99
C GLU A 273 3.11 -5.92 -11.66
N ILE A 274 1.80 -5.68 -11.59
CA ILE A 274 1.01 -5.97 -10.39
C ILE A 274 1.03 -7.48 -10.09
N ARG A 275 0.91 -8.35 -11.09
CA ARG A 275 0.98 -9.81 -10.93
C ARG A 275 2.27 -10.29 -10.26
N LYS A 276 3.38 -9.57 -10.44
CA LYS A 276 4.68 -9.92 -9.83
C LYS A 276 4.75 -9.57 -8.33
N VAL A 277 3.84 -8.75 -7.81
CA VAL A 277 3.86 -8.32 -6.41
C VAL A 277 3.57 -9.48 -5.46
N GLY A 278 4.51 -9.75 -4.56
CA GLY A 278 4.40 -10.83 -3.57
C GLY A 278 4.20 -12.21 -4.19
N HIS A 279 3.68 -13.17 -3.40
CA HIS A 279 3.31 -14.49 -3.91
C HIS A 279 1.95 -14.47 -4.61
N SER A 280 0.94 -13.85 -4.01
CA SER A 280 -0.43 -13.69 -4.52
C SER A 280 -0.98 -12.27 -4.36
N SER A 281 -0.34 -11.42 -3.56
CA SER A 281 -0.84 -10.09 -3.15
C SER A 281 -1.29 -9.23 -4.33
N GLY A 282 -0.51 -9.22 -5.44
CA GLY A 282 -0.90 -8.50 -6.65
C GLY A 282 -2.17 -9.04 -7.28
N MET A 283 -2.34 -10.36 -7.33
CA MET A 283 -3.55 -11.00 -7.86
C MET A 283 -4.75 -10.83 -6.93
N ASP A 284 -4.52 -10.82 -5.61
CA ASP A 284 -5.57 -10.57 -4.62
C ASP A 284 -6.10 -9.14 -4.72
N MET A 285 -5.20 -8.14 -4.89
CA MET A 285 -5.57 -6.74 -5.16
C MET A 285 -6.36 -6.61 -6.48
N LEU A 286 -5.89 -7.26 -7.57
CA LEU A 286 -6.61 -7.23 -8.85
C LEU A 286 -7.99 -7.89 -8.75
N TYR A 287 -8.11 -8.98 -8.00
CA TYR A 287 -9.40 -9.64 -7.75
C TYR A 287 -10.38 -8.69 -7.04
N GLY A 288 -9.95 -8.04 -5.96
CA GLY A 288 -10.78 -7.07 -5.23
C GLY A 288 -11.20 -5.88 -6.10
N LEU A 289 -10.26 -5.35 -6.90
CA LEU A 289 -10.51 -4.27 -7.86
C LEU A 289 -11.56 -4.69 -8.91
N ASP A 290 -11.39 -5.87 -9.53
CA ASP A 290 -12.33 -6.39 -10.55
C ASP A 290 -13.73 -6.55 -9.98
N MET A 291 -13.86 -7.16 -8.78
CA MET A 291 -15.13 -7.31 -8.08
C MET A 291 -15.84 -5.96 -7.85
N MET A 292 -15.10 -4.91 -7.50
CA MET A 292 -15.65 -3.57 -7.33
C MET A 292 -16.10 -2.97 -8.67
N LEU A 293 -15.29 -3.12 -9.72
CA LEU A 293 -15.55 -2.54 -11.05
C LEU A 293 -16.67 -3.26 -11.81
N GLN A 294 -17.01 -4.52 -11.49
CA GLN A 294 -18.10 -5.25 -12.12
C GLN A 294 -19.49 -4.73 -11.73
N ARG A 295 -19.60 -3.94 -10.68
CA ARG A 295 -20.86 -3.40 -10.15
C ARG A 295 -21.20 -2.00 -10.66
N GLY A 296 -20.67 -1.57 -11.81
CA GLY A 296 -20.87 -0.24 -12.38
C GLY A 296 -21.71 -0.20 -13.63
#